data_b4873e003fdd1f8e90ee4b1b8929389c
#
_entry.id   b4873e003fdd1f8e90ee4b1b8929389c
#
_cell.length_a   1.000
_cell.length_b   1.000
_cell.length_c   1.000
_cell.angle_alpha   90.00
_cell.angle_beta   90.00
_cell.angle_gamma   90.00
#
_symmetry.space_group_name_H-M   'P 1'
#
loop_
_entity.id
_entity.type
_entity.pdbx_description
1 polymer ?
#
loop_
_entity_poly.entity_id
_entity_poly.type
_entity_poly.pdbx_seq_one_letter_code
_entity_poly.pdbx_strand_id
1 'polypeptide(L)'
;MFGPPGRILEIPGQWYLTDFSQVEFIPGFQEGMRPAHDLLDRWKAIFDYAVANEEGACYAFVVHPQSIGRAHMITRLEELIVHMQERGAWFATLSEIADATERAV
;
A
#
# COMPACT_ATOMS: atom_id res chain seq x y z
N MET A 1 -2.97 -16.75 14.74
CA MET A 1 -2.33 -15.69 14.03
C MET A 1 -1.49 -14.77 14.89
N PHE A 2 -1.64 -14.79 16.17
CA PHE A 2 -0.73 -14.06 17.06
C PHE A 2 0.62 -14.77 17.14
N GLY A 3 1.70 -13.99 17.41
CA GLY A 3 3.00 -14.55 17.66
C GLY A 3 3.06 -15.29 19.01
N PRO A 4 4.27 -15.55 19.53
CA PRO A 4 4.44 -16.17 20.85
C PRO A 4 3.64 -15.43 21.92
N PRO A 5 3.28 -16.12 23.02
CA PRO A 5 2.51 -15.49 24.09
C PRO A 5 3.08 -14.13 24.52
N GLY A 6 2.22 -13.13 24.62
CA GLY A 6 2.61 -11.77 24.97
C GLY A 6 3.19 -10.95 23.85
N ARG A 7 3.13 -11.41 22.59
CA ARG A 7 3.70 -10.72 21.43
C ARG A 7 2.70 -10.65 20.29
N ILE A 8 2.64 -9.50 19.63
CA ILE A 8 1.83 -9.28 18.44
C ILE A 8 2.73 -8.67 17.37
N LEU A 9 2.68 -9.22 16.16
CA LEU A 9 3.38 -8.64 15.02
C LEU A 9 2.51 -7.54 14.44
N GLU A 10 3.09 -6.35 14.30
CA GLU A 10 2.44 -5.22 13.67
C GLU A 10 3.02 -4.99 12.28
N ILE A 11 2.15 -4.85 11.29
CA ILE A 11 2.52 -4.42 9.94
C ILE A 11 1.95 -3.01 9.78
N PRO A 12 2.80 -1.97 9.87
CA PRO A 12 2.31 -0.60 9.94
C PRO A 12 1.76 -0.12 8.61
N GLY A 13 0.64 0.62 8.69
CA GLY A 13 0.15 1.41 7.57
C GLY A 13 0.78 2.78 7.57
N GLN A 14 0.72 3.46 6.43
CA GLN A 14 1.24 4.81 6.28
C GLN A 14 0.19 5.72 5.63
N TRP A 15 0.12 6.95 6.12
CA TRP A 15 -0.80 7.94 5.56
C TRP A 15 -0.58 8.17 4.07
N TYR A 16 0.67 8.06 3.61
CA TYR A 16 1.01 8.21 2.19
C TYR A 16 0.55 7.04 1.33
N LEU A 17 0.29 5.88 1.93
CA LEU A 17 -0.11 4.66 1.24
C LEU A 17 -1.60 4.37 1.42
N THR A 18 -2.42 5.39 1.55
CA THR A 18 -3.87 5.27 1.56
C THR A 18 -4.48 6.17 0.50
N ASP A 19 -5.54 5.69 -0.13
CA ASP A 19 -6.24 6.46 -1.14
C ASP A 19 -7.07 7.59 -0.54
N PHE A 20 -7.68 7.35 0.62
CA PHE A 20 -8.62 8.28 1.25
C PHE A 20 -8.00 9.65 1.50
N SER A 21 -6.79 9.69 2.05
CA SER A 21 -6.11 10.95 2.37
C SER A 21 -5.77 11.78 1.14
N GLN A 22 -5.67 11.14 -0.03
CA GLN A 22 -5.24 11.79 -1.27
C GLN A 22 -6.40 12.31 -2.10
N VAL A 23 -7.54 11.62 -2.06
CA VAL A 23 -8.61 11.86 -3.05
C VAL A 23 -9.91 12.35 -2.45
N GLU A 24 -10.17 12.13 -1.16
CA GLU A 24 -11.41 12.55 -0.54
C GLU A 24 -11.32 13.95 0.05
N PHE A 25 -12.37 14.74 -0.19
CA PHE A 25 -12.48 16.08 0.38
C PHE A 25 -13.31 16.02 1.66
N ILE A 26 -12.77 16.60 2.73
CA ILE A 26 -13.48 16.72 4.01
C ILE A 26 -13.38 18.17 4.44
N PRO A 27 -14.50 18.94 4.49
CA PRO A 27 -14.46 20.34 4.85
C PRO A 27 -13.76 20.58 6.19
N GLY A 28 -12.82 21.51 6.21
CA GLY A 28 -12.07 21.86 7.42
C GLY A 28 -11.04 20.85 7.88
N PHE A 29 -10.94 19.70 7.21
CA PHE A 29 -10.02 18.63 7.60
C PHE A 29 -8.99 18.30 6.52
N GLN A 30 -9.44 18.00 5.31
CA GLN A 30 -8.52 17.70 4.21
C GLN A 30 -9.10 18.14 2.87
N GLU A 31 -8.23 18.63 2.01
CA GLU A 31 -8.62 19.06 0.67
C GLU A 31 -8.87 17.88 -0.25
N GLY A 32 -8.00 16.89 -0.22
CA GLY A 32 -8.12 15.74 -1.10
C GLY A 32 -8.13 16.12 -2.56
N MET A 33 -8.99 15.46 -3.34
CA MET A 33 -9.27 15.81 -4.75
C MET A 33 -8.02 15.85 -5.64
N ARG A 34 -6.98 15.10 -5.26
CA ARG A 34 -5.75 15.05 -6.06
C ARG A 34 -6.00 14.25 -7.34
N PRO A 35 -5.36 14.63 -8.45
CA PRO A 35 -5.44 13.85 -9.68
C PRO A 35 -5.00 12.40 -9.46
N ALA A 36 -5.67 11.48 -10.14
CA ALA A 36 -5.36 10.05 -9.98
C ALA A 36 -3.92 9.71 -10.34
N HIS A 37 -3.33 10.38 -11.32
CA HIS A 37 -1.94 10.13 -11.71
C HIS A 37 -0.94 10.55 -10.63
N ASP A 38 -1.25 11.56 -9.82
CA ASP A 38 -0.38 11.96 -8.71
C ASP A 38 -0.30 10.84 -7.67
N LEU A 39 -1.41 10.21 -7.37
CA LEU A 39 -1.45 9.08 -6.46
C LEU A 39 -0.61 7.92 -7.00
N LEU A 40 -0.81 7.57 -8.26
CA LEU A 40 -0.08 6.49 -8.92
C LEU A 40 1.43 6.78 -8.93
N ASP A 41 1.82 7.98 -9.33
CA ASP A 41 3.24 8.36 -9.40
C ASP A 41 3.91 8.27 -8.03
N ARG A 42 3.21 8.73 -6.98
CA ARG A 42 3.73 8.67 -5.62
C ARG A 42 3.89 7.23 -5.15
N TRP A 43 2.88 6.42 -5.37
CA TRP A 43 2.91 5.02 -4.93
C TRP A 43 3.95 4.20 -5.69
N LYS A 44 4.14 4.47 -6.98
CA LYS A 44 5.23 3.86 -7.75
C LYS A 44 6.60 4.27 -7.23
N ALA A 45 6.79 5.55 -6.94
CA ALA A 45 8.06 6.06 -6.45
C ALA A 45 8.44 5.43 -5.11
N ILE A 46 7.49 5.29 -4.19
CA ILE A 46 7.71 4.65 -2.91
C ILE A 46 8.08 3.18 -3.10
N PHE A 47 7.36 2.48 -3.96
CA PHE A 47 7.63 1.08 -4.27
C PHE A 47 9.02 0.90 -4.91
N ASP A 48 9.34 1.71 -5.89
CA ASP A 48 10.62 1.61 -6.61
C ASP A 48 11.81 1.90 -5.67
N TYR A 49 11.65 2.85 -4.76
CA TYR A 49 12.68 3.13 -3.77
C TYR A 49 12.88 1.92 -2.85
N ALA A 50 11.81 1.30 -2.39
CA ALA A 50 11.89 0.14 -1.52
C ALA A 50 12.58 -1.03 -2.22
N VAL A 51 12.23 -1.30 -3.48
CA VAL A 51 12.86 -2.37 -4.26
C VAL A 51 14.37 -2.13 -4.42
N ALA A 52 14.76 -0.89 -4.65
CA ALA A 52 16.16 -0.55 -4.91
C ALA A 52 17.02 -0.50 -3.65
N ASN A 53 16.43 -0.19 -2.50
CA ASN A 53 17.20 0.16 -1.30
C ASN A 53 16.93 -0.70 -0.06
N GLU A 54 15.81 -1.43 -0.03
CA GLU A 54 15.36 -2.13 1.18
C GLU A 54 15.06 -3.60 0.88
N GLU A 55 16.05 -4.46 1.08
CA GLU A 55 15.82 -5.90 0.91
C GLU A 55 14.77 -6.39 1.92
N GLY A 56 13.81 -7.16 1.43
CA GLY A 56 12.75 -7.71 2.26
C GLY A 56 11.71 -6.70 2.72
N ALA A 57 11.63 -5.55 2.05
CA ALA A 57 10.65 -4.52 2.40
C ALA A 57 9.21 -5.02 2.26
N CYS A 58 8.36 -4.56 3.16
CA CYS A 58 6.93 -4.80 3.10
C CYS A 58 6.22 -3.51 2.71
N TYR A 59 5.44 -3.58 1.63
CA TYR A 59 4.68 -2.46 1.11
C TYR A 59 3.19 -2.71 1.42
N ALA A 60 2.68 -2.07 2.46
CA ALA A 60 1.29 -2.20 2.85
C ALA A 60 0.53 -0.90 2.53
N PHE A 61 -0.46 -0.99 1.67
CA PHE A 61 -1.29 0.16 1.32
C PHE A 61 -2.75 -0.15 1.60
N VAL A 62 -3.53 0.91 1.83
CA VAL A 62 -4.94 0.80 2.19
C VAL A 62 -5.77 1.48 1.12
N VAL A 63 -6.76 0.77 0.61
CA VAL A 63 -7.70 1.31 -0.38
C VAL A 63 -9.13 1.15 0.13
N HIS A 64 -9.96 2.09 -0.25
CA HIS A 64 -11.37 2.10 0.13
C HIS A 64 -12.22 1.96 -1.13
N PRO A 65 -13.19 1.05 -1.18
CA PRO A 65 -14.00 0.84 -2.39
C PRO A 65 -14.64 2.11 -2.93
N GLN A 66 -15.11 2.99 -2.04
CA GLN A 66 -15.74 4.24 -2.45
C GLN A 66 -14.75 5.25 -3.06
N SER A 67 -13.46 5.08 -2.82
CA SER A 67 -12.42 5.95 -3.38
C SER A 67 -11.74 5.30 -4.57
N ILE A 68 -11.13 4.13 -4.36
CA ILE A 68 -10.35 3.45 -5.39
C ILE A 68 -11.22 2.83 -6.48
N GLY A 69 -12.47 2.53 -6.18
CA GLY A 69 -13.39 1.89 -7.14
C GLY A 69 -13.94 2.82 -8.21
N ARG A 70 -13.66 4.11 -8.13
CA ARG A 70 -14.11 5.06 -9.15
C ARG A 70 -13.35 4.84 -10.45
N ALA A 71 -13.99 5.10 -11.57
CA ALA A 71 -13.45 4.78 -12.90
C ALA A 71 -12.03 5.31 -13.13
N HIS A 72 -11.76 6.56 -12.74
CA HIS A 72 -10.45 7.18 -12.93
C HIS A 72 -9.41 6.69 -11.91
N MET A 73 -9.86 6.06 -10.83
CA MET A 73 -8.96 5.54 -9.80
C MET A 73 -8.62 4.07 -10.01
N ILE A 74 -9.62 3.26 -10.40
CA ILE A 74 -9.41 1.83 -10.53
C ILE A 74 -8.41 1.47 -11.63
N THR A 75 -8.38 2.24 -12.70
CA THR A 75 -7.38 2.05 -13.75
C THR A 75 -5.98 2.35 -13.26
N ARG A 76 -5.84 3.30 -12.34
CA ARG A 76 -4.54 3.62 -11.73
C ARG A 76 -4.06 2.52 -10.80
N LEU A 77 -4.99 1.92 -10.06
CA LEU A 77 -4.67 0.76 -9.23
C LEU A 77 -4.17 -0.41 -10.09
N GLU A 78 -4.84 -0.66 -11.21
CA GLU A 78 -4.42 -1.71 -12.14
C GLU A 78 -3.00 -1.46 -12.67
N GLU A 79 -2.70 -0.24 -13.06
CA GLU A 79 -1.34 0.13 -13.51
C GLU A 79 -0.29 -0.10 -12.41
N LEU A 80 -0.63 0.22 -11.17
CA LEU A 80 0.27 0.00 -10.04
C LEU A 80 0.54 -1.48 -9.82
N ILE A 81 -0.50 -2.30 -9.86
CA ILE A 81 -0.38 -3.75 -9.67
C ILE A 81 0.52 -4.36 -10.76
N VAL A 82 0.30 -3.98 -12.02
CA VAL A 82 1.13 -4.45 -13.14
C VAL A 82 2.59 -4.02 -12.95
N HIS A 83 2.81 -2.78 -12.55
CA HIS A 83 4.15 -2.26 -12.27
C HIS A 83 4.86 -3.09 -11.20
N MET A 84 4.15 -3.43 -10.13
CA MET A 84 4.70 -4.25 -9.06
C MET A 84 4.98 -5.69 -9.52
N GLN A 85 4.06 -6.28 -10.28
CA GLN A 85 4.22 -7.63 -10.81
C GLN A 85 5.45 -7.74 -11.70
N GLU A 86 5.66 -6.77 -12.56
CA GLU A 86 6.81 -6.73 -13.48
C GLU A 86 8.14 -6.64 -12.72
N ARG A 87 8.12 -6.19 -11.49
CA ARG A 87 9.31 -6.06 -10.63
C ARG A 87 9.42 -7.16 -9.59
N GLY A 88 8.63 -8.22 -9.74
CA GLY A 88 8.74 -9.40 -8.91
C GLY A 88 8.16 -9.28 -7.50
N ALA A 89 7.23 -8.37 -7.28
CA ALA A 89 6.58 -8.25 -5.99
C ALA A 89 5.77 -9.51 -5.65
N TRP A 90 5.84 -9.91 -4.41
CA TRP A 90 5.01 -10.98 -3.87
C TRP A 90 3.74 -10.39 -3.26
N PHE A 91 2.60 -10.66 -3.89
CA PHE A 91 1.31 -10.23 -3.38
C PHE A 91 0.83 -11.26 -2.37
N ALA A 92 0.70 -10.84 -1.13
CA ALA A 92 0.42 -11.74 -0.03
C ALA A 92 -0.59 -11.15 0.93
N THR A 93 -1.27 -12.02 1.67
CA THR A 93 -2.11 -11.61 2.79
C THR A 93 -1.22 -11.18 3.96
N LEU A 94 -1.80 -10.42 4.89
CA LEU A 94 -1.07 -10.04 6.09
C LEU A 94 -0.62 -11.25 6.90
N SER A 95 -1.43 -12.30 6.94
CA SER A 95 -1.07 -13.55 7.62
C SER A 95 0.14 -14.22 6.98
N GLU A 96 0.18 -14.27 5.65
CA GLU A 96 1.31 -14.83 4.92
C GLU A 96 2.60 -14.04 5.18
N ILE A 97 2.49 -12.72 5.22
CA ILE A 97 3.63 -11.85 5.52
C ILE A 97 4.11 -12.07 6.96
N ALA A 98 3.18 -12.17 7.90
CA ALA A 98 3.52 -12.43 9.29
C ALA A 98 4.27 -13.75 9.45
N ASP A 99 3.78 -14.81 8.80
CA ASP A 99 4.43 -16.13 8.85
C ASP A 99 5.83 -16.09 8.24
N ALA A 100 5.98 -15.43 7.10
CA ALA A 100 7.28 -15.28 6.45
C ALA A 100 8.27 -14.50 7.32
N THR A 101 7.79 -13.44 7.98
CA THR A 101 8.61 -12.62 8.87
C THR A 101 9.08 -13.43 10.08
N GLU A 102 8.20 -14.20 10.68
CA GLU A 102 8.55 -15.04 11.84
C GLU A 102 9.55 -16.13 11.46
N ARG A 103 9.45 -16.70 10.27
CA ARG A 103 10.44 -17.69 9.79
C ARG A 103 11.81 -17.07 9.51
N ALA A 104 11.86 -15.78 9.19
CA ALA A 104 13.10 -15.10 8.85
C ALA A 104 13.91 -14.64 10.08
N VAL A 105 13.30 -14.63 11.26
CA VAL A 105 13.97 -14.26 12.53
C VAL A 105 14.23 -15.50 13.43
#